data_a1a5a516659b2d1e162e21733e969519
#
_entry.id   a1a5a516659b2d1e162e21733e969519
#
_cell.length_a   1.000
_cell.length_b   1.000
_cell.length_c   1.000
_cell.angle_alpha   90.00
_cell.angle_beta   90.00
_cell.angle_gamma   90.00
#
_symmetry.space_group_name_H-M   'P 1'
#
loop_
_entity.id
_entity.type
_entity.pdbx_description
1 polymer ?
#
loop_
_entity_poly.entity_id
_entity_poly.type
_entity_poly.pdbx_seq_one_letter_code
_entity_poly.pdbx_strand_id
1 'polypeptide(L)'
;EKDIDVAAEALQYAKHKRIHTGIGTSPSHIKFKFNSTPEEIIERAVAAVKYAKRYVEDVEFYAEDAGRTDNEYLARVIDAVTKAGATVCNIPDTTGFRVPNEYQEKIKYLYEHVDAFAAGKSILSTHCHNDLGMATANTVAGVLGGARQVEVTINGIGERAGNTSLEEVAMIFKTHPDLGIETNINTTKIYP
;
A
#
# COMPACT_ATOMS: atom_id res chain seq x y z
N GLU A 1 -10.64 -15.84 -6.08
CA GLU A 1 -9.73 -16.89 -6.62
C GLU A 1 -9.54 -16.70 -8.12
N LYS A 2 -10.60 -16.66 -8.91
CA LYS A 2 -10.51 -16.54 -10.39
C LYS A 2 -9.61 -15.39 -10.87
N ASP A 3 -9.67 -14.21 -10.24
CA ASP A 3 -8.84 -13.07 -10.62
C ASP A 3 -7.35 -13.34 -10.34
N ILE A 4 -7.07 -14.04 -9.23
CA ILE A 4 -5.70 -14.46 -8.87
C ILE A 4 -5.18 -15.51 -9.85
N ASP A 5 -6.04 -16.44 -10.31
CA ASP A 5 -5.67 -17.46 -11.31
C ASP A 5 -5.27 -16.79 -12.64
N VAL A 6 -6.07 -15.82 -13.10
CA VAL A 6 -5.78 -15.05 -14.33
C VAL A 6 -4.49 -14.24 -14.19
N ALA A 7 -4.27 -13.60 -13.03
CA ALA A 7 -3.03 -12.88 -12.76
C ALA A 7 -1.81 -13.82 -12.76
N ALA A 8 -1.93 -14.99 -12.16
CA ALA A 8 -0.87 -16.00 -12.15
C ALA A 8 -0.54 -16.51 -13.55
N GLU A 9 -1.57 -16.77 -14.39
CA GLU A 9 -1.39 -17.13 -15.79
C GLU A 9 -0.67 -16.05 -16.59
N ALA A 10 -1.10 -14.79 -16.43
CA ALA A 10 -0.47 -13.64 -17.09
C ALA A 10 1.02 -13.49 -16.72
N LEU A 11 1.39 -13.84 -15.50
CA LEU A 11 2.75 -13.74 -14.98
C LEU A 11 3.62 -14.99 -15.27
N GLN A 12 3.12 -16.01 -15.94
CA GLN A 12 3.81 -17.31 -16.07
C GLN A 12 5.23 -17.21 -16.63
N TYR A 13 5.50 -16.25 -17.52
CA TYR A 13 6.82 -16.03 -18.13
C TYR A 13 7.69 -14.98 -17.45
N ALA A 14 7.17 -14.28 -16.42
CA ALA A 14 7.92 -13.28 -15.70
C ALA A 14 8.98 -13.92 -14.81
N LYS A 15 10.19 -13.35 -14.81
CA LYS A 15 11.29 -13.82 -13.95
C LYS A 15 11.02 -13.49 -12.47
N HIS A 16 10.51 -12.30 -12.22
CA HIS A 16 10.11 -11.82 -10.90
C HIS A 16 8.63 -11.54 -10.94
N LYS A 17 7.88 -12.19 -10.07
CA LYS A 17 6.42 -12.20 -10.08
C LYS A 17 5.90 -11.66 -8.77
N ARG A 18 4.99 -10.70 -8.84
CA ARG A 18 4.20 -10.26 -7.69
C ARG A 18 2.72 -10.32 -8.05
N ILE A 19 1.92 -10.88 -7.16
CA ILE A 19 0.46 -10.77 -7.23
C ILE A 19 0.02 -9.72 -6.23
N HIS A 20 -0.74 -8.73 -6.71
CA HIS A 20 -1.36 -7.68 -5.90
C HIS A 20 -2.83 -8.03 -5.67
N THR A 21 -3.23 -8.23 -4.43
CA THR A 21 -4.59 -8.57 -4.03
C THR A 21 -5.00 -7.80 -2.79
N GLY A 22 -6.29 -7.59 -2.58
CA GLY A 22 -6.74 -6.86 -1.41
C GLY A 22 -8.25 -6.86 -1.21
N ILE A 23 -8.68 -6.15 -0.18
CA ILE A 23 -10.09 -5.98 0.17
C ILE A 23 -10.28 -4.65 0.89
N GLY A 24 -11.48 -4.07 0.77
CA GLY A 24 -11.85 -2.85 1.49
C GLY A 24 -11.99 -3.07 2.99
N THR A 25 -11.34 -2.22 3.78
CA THR A 25 -11.25 -2.36 5.24
C THR A 25 -12.03 -1.28 6.01
N SER A 26 -12.48 -0.22 5.34
CA SER A 26 -13.23 0.84 6.02
C SER A 26 -14.62 0.38 6.46
N PRO A 27 -15.19 1.00 7.51
CA PRO A 27 -16.57 0.71 7.95
C PRO A 27 -17.60 0.82 6.82
N SER A 28 -17.42 1.79 5.92
CA SER A 28 -18.28 1.95 4.73
C SER A 28 -18.19 0.75 3.79
N HIS A 29 -16.97 0.27 3.52
CA HIS A 29 -16.79 -0.89 2.65
C HIS A 29 -17.32 -2.16 3.31
N ILE A 30 -17.03 -2.40 4.57
CA ILE A 30 -17.52 -3.57 5.30
C ILE A 30 -19.05 -3.62 5.25
N LYS A 31 -19.69 -2.49 5.59
CA LYS A 31 -21.14 -2.43 5.71
C LYS A 31 -21.86 -2.40 4.35
N PHE A 32 -21.45 -1.53 3.43
CA PHE A 32 -22.23 -1.23 2.23
C PHE A 32 -21.71 -1.90 0.96
N LYS A 33 -20.39 -2.18 0.86
CA LYS A 33 -19.83 -2.86 -0.31
C LYS A 33 -19.89 -4.38 -0.17
N PHE A 34 -19.61 -4.90 1.05
CA PHE A 34 -19.52 -6.33 1.28
C PHE A 34 -20.69 -6.92 2.07
N ASN A 35 -21.48 -6.09 2.76
CA ASN A 35 -22.53 -6.53 3.69
C ASN A 35 -22.01 -7.64 4.63
N SER A 36 -20.91 -7.36 5.33
CA SER A 36 -20.09 -8.32 6.04
C SER A 36 -19.70 -7.80 7.43
N THR A 37 -18.94 -8.57 8.17
CA THR A 37 -18.37 -8.20 9.47
C THR A 37 -16.87 -7.94 9.36
N PRO A 38 -16.26 -7.20 10.30
CA PRO A 38 -14.80 -7.01 10.35
C PRO A 38 -14.02 -8.33 10.37
N GLU A 39 -14.49 -9.32 11.09
CA GLU A 39 -13.89 -10.64 11.23
C GLU A 39 -13.90 -11.40 9.89
N GLU A 40 -15.05 -11.42 9.20
CA GLU A 40 -15.15 -12.04 7.88
C GLU A 40 -14.26 -11.36 6.83
N ILE A 41 -14.03 -10.05 6.93
CA ILE A 41 -13.08 -9.34 6.06
C ILE A 41 -11.65 -9.81 6.30
N ILE A 42 -11.24 -10.01 7.56
CA ILE A 42 -9.93 -10.58 7.90
C ILE A 42 -9.79 -11.98 7.32
N GLU A 43 -10.80 -12.84 7.48
CA GLU A 43 -10.78 -14.20 6.94
C GLU A 43 -10.63 -14.22 5.41
N ARG A 44 -11.38 -13.35 4.70
CA ARG A 44 -11.29 -13.20 3.24
C ARG A 44 -9.92 -12.70 2.81
N ALA A 45 -9.35 -11.71 3.53
CA ALA A 45 -8.02 -11.19 3.27
C ALA A 45 -6.94 -12.27 3.39
N VAL A 46 -6.97 -13.02 4.49
CA VAL A 46 -6.07 -14.15 4.74
C VAL A 46 -6.20 -15.24 3.68
N ALA A 47 -7.43 -15.58 3.30
CA ALA A 47 -7.69 -16.59 2.27
C ALA A 47 -7.13 -16.15 0.90
N ALA A 48 -7.31 -14.88 0.52
CA ALA A 48 -6.78 -14.34 -0.74
C ALA A 48 -5.24 -14.37 -0.78
N VAL A 49 -4.58 -13.93 0.31
CA VAL A 49 -3.11 -13.98 0.40
C VAL A 49 -2.60 -15.42 0.33
N LYS A 50 -3.16 -16.35 1.11
CA LYS A 50 -2.78 -17.77 1.05
C LYS A 50 -2.99 -18.38 -0.33
N TYR A 51 -4.07 -17.99 -1.01
CA TYR A 51 -4.33 -18.45 -2.36
C TYR A 51 -3.30 -17.94 -3.37
N ALA A 52 -2.96 -16.64 -3.32
CA ALA A 52 -1.93 -16.03 -4.16
C ALA A 52 -0.54 -16.65 -3.91
N LYS A 53 -0.21 -16.98 -2.65
CA LYS A 53 1.04 -17.66 -2.28
C LYS A 53 1.23 -19.03 -2.91
N ARG A 54 0.19 -19.64 -3.46
CA ARG A 54 0.31 -20.91 -4.21
C ARG A 54 1.00 -20.73 -5.55
N TYR A 55 1.02 -19.50 -6.09
CA TYR A 55 1.54 -19.17 -7.42
C TYR A 55 2.84 -18.38 -7.38
N VAL A 56 3.01 -17.52 -6.38
CA VAL A 56 4.16 -16.62 -6.26
C VAL A 56 4.62 -16.50 -4.81
N GLU A 57 5.90 -16.21 -4.63
CA GLU A 57 6.45 -15.94 -3.30
C GLU A 57 6.20 -14.48 -2.87
N ASP A 58 6.16 -13.54 -3.80
CA ASP A 58 5.95 -12.13 -3.54
C ASP A 58 4.47 -11.77 -3.72
N VAL A 59 3.79 -11.53 -2.60
CA VAL A 59 2.37 -11.14 -2.56
C VAL A 59 2.23 -9.80 -1.88
N GLU A 60 1.70 -8.84 -2.61
CA GLU A 60 1.32 -7.54 -2.07
C GLU A 60 -0.17 -7.54 -1.72
N PHE A 61 -0.47 -7.17 -0.47
CA PHE A 61 -1.83 -6.99 -0.01
C PHE A 61 -2.14 -5.49 0.15
N TYR A 62 -3.25 -5.02 -0.42
CA TYR A 62 -3.74 -3.66 -0.20
C TYR A 62 -5.00 -3.66 0.66
N ALA A 63 -5.03 -2.79 1.67
CA ALA A 63 -6.19 -2.53 2.50
C ALA A 63 -6.98 -1.36 1.90
N GLU A 64 -7.86 -1.61 0.91
CA GLU A 64 -8.61 -0.55 0.23
C GLU A 64 -9.34 0.34 1.26
N ASP A 65 -9.23 1.66 1.07
CA ASP A 65 -9.80 2.68 1.95
C ASP A 65 -9.20 2.67 3.38
N ALA A 66 -7.93 2.27 3.49
CA ALA A 66 -7.19 2.28 4.75
C ALA A 66 -7.11 3.70 5.36
N GLY A 67 -7.12 4.73 4.54
CA GLY A 67 -7.17 6.12 5.01
C GLY A 67 -8.31 6.37 5.99
N ARG A 68 -9.47 5.75 5.81
CA ARG A 68 -10.66 5.89 6.67
C ARG A 68 -10.91 4.70 7.60
N THR A 69 -9.97 3.76 7.67
CA THR A 69 -10.04 2.59 8.56
C THR A 69 -9.44 2.93 9.93
N ASP A 70 -10.03 2.43 11.00
CA ASP A 70 -9.49 2.55 12.36
C ASP A 70 -8.13 1.87 12.45
N ASN A 71 -7.19 2.45 13.22
CA ASN A 71 -5.82 2.00 13.27
C ASN A 71 -5.66 0.62 13.93
N GLU A 72 -6.40 0.36 15.02
CA GLU A 72 -6.33 -0.91 15.74
C GLU A 72 -6.87 -2.06 14.86
N TYR A 73 -8.03 -1.84 14.24
CA TYR A 73 -8.58 -2.83 13.32
C TYR A 73 -7.69 -3.04 12.10
N LEU A 74 -7.15 -1.97 11.52
CA LEU A 74 -6.22 -2.07 10.39
C LEU A 74 -4.97 -2.87 10.76
N ALA A 75 -4.39 -2.63 11.94
CA ALA A 75 -3.24 -3.41 12.42
C ALA A 75 -3.57 -4.90 12.55
N ARG A 76 -4.77 -5.26 13.03
CA ARG A 76 -5.23 -6.66 13.06
C ARG A 76 -5.31 -7.28 11.67
N VAL A 77 -5.85 -6.56 10.69
CA VAL A 77 -5.91 -7.02 9.29
C VAL A 77 -4.50 -7.25 8.76
N ILE A 78 -3.62 -6.27 8.91
CA ILE A 78 -2.24 -6.31 8.39
C ILE A 78 -1.42 -7.40 9.06
N ASP A 79 -1.51 -7.57 10.38
CA ASP A 79 -0.87 -8.65 11.10
C ASP A 79 -1.34 -10.04 10.61
N ALA A 80 -2.64 -10.20 10.39
CA ALA A 80 -3.19 -11.45 9.87
C ALA A 80 -2.70 -11.80 8.45
N VAL A 81 -2.63 -10.81 7.55
CA VAL A 81 -2.16 -11.06 6.18
C VAL A 81 -0.65 -11.23 6.08
N THR A 82 0.14 -10.57 6.94
CA THR A 82 1.60 -10.81 7.02
C THR A 82 1.89 -12.22 7.54
N LYS A 83 1.15 -12.69 8.53
CA LYS A 83 1.20 -14.10 9.01
C LYS A 83 0.76 -15.09 7.93
N ALA A 84 -0.13 -14.70 7.03
CA ALA A 84 -0.53 -15.50 5.86
C ALA A 84 0.52 -15.51 4.74
N GLY A 85 1.52 -14.62 4.79
CA GLY A 85 2.64 -14.58 3.87
C GLY A 85 2.70 -13.36 2.94
N ALA A 86 1.93 -12.29 3.20
CA ALA A 86 2.08 -11.05 2.46
C ALA A 86 3.48 -10.45 2.71
N THR A 87 4.19 -10.15 1.63
CA THR A 87 5.54 -9.58 1.66
C THR A 87 5.54 -8.06 1.62
N VAL A 88 4.47 -7.48 1.11
CA VAL A 88 4.21 -6.04 1.08
C VAL A 88 2.78 -5.79 1.54
N CYS A 89 2.59 -4.77 2.37
CA CYS A 89 1.28 -4.30 2.79
C CYS A 89 1.10 -2.83 2.37
N ASN A 90 0.23 -2.62 1.41
CA ASN A 90 -0.11 -1.30 0.89
C ASN A 90 -1.27 -0.69 1.68
N ILE A 91 -1.07 0.55 2.11
CA ILE A 91 -1.99 1.32 2.97
C ILE A 91 -2.50 2.53 2.17
N PRO A 92 -3.53 2.36 1.34
CA PRO A 92 -3.97 3.44 0.47
C PRO A 92 -4.81 4.51 1.19
N ASP A 93 -4.52 5.76 0.90
CA ASP A 93 -5.45 6.87 1.06
C ASP A 93 -6.33 6.97 -0.19
N THR A 94 -7.24 6.01 -0.31
CA THR A 94 -8.05 5.76 -1.52
C THR A 94 -8.90 6.94 -1.95
N THR A 95 -9.35 7.74 -0.99
CA THR A 95 -10.23 8.90 -1.25
C THR A 95 -9.48 10.23 -1.21
N GLY A 96 -8.15 10.21 -1.06
CA GLY A 96 -7.34 11.43 -0.95
C GLY A 96 -7.76 12.33 0.21
N PHE A 97 -8.16 11.72 1.32
CA PHE A 97 -8.82 12.39 2.46
C PHE A 97 -7.84 12.83 3.54
N ARG A 98 -6.72 12.12 3.70
CA ARG A 98 -5.78 12.37 4.79
C ARG A 98 -4.92 13.59 4.56
N VAL A 99 -4.49 14.21 5.67
CA VAL A 99 -3.41 15.21 5.68
C VAL A 99 -2.09 14.57 6.14
N PRO A 100 -0.92 15.16 5.82
CA PRO A 100 0.36 14.48 5.97
C PRO A 100 0.67 13.93 7.36
N ASN A 101 0.45 14.70 8.42
CA ASN A 101 0.71 14.25 9.78
C ASN A 101 -0.19 13.08 10.20
N GLU A 102 -1.47 13.09 9.84
CA GLU A 102 -2.39 11.99 10.14
C GLU A 102 -2.00 10.71 9.40
N TYR A 103 -1.55 10.85 8.15
CA TYR A 103 -1.11 9.71 7.36
C TYR A 103 0.21 9.15 7.88
N GLN A 104 1.17 10.01 8.24
CA GLN A 104 2.41 9.60 8.90
C GLN A 104 2.16 8.83 10.19
N GLU A 105 1.29 9.34 11.06
CA GLU A 105 0.91 8.68 12.31
C GLU A 105 0.27 7.32 12.07
N LYS A 106 -0.58 7.18 11.05
CA LYS A 106 -1.18 5.89 10.68
C LYS A 106 -0.12 4.87 10.25
N ILE A 107 0.80 5.25 9.37
CA ILE A 107 1.88 4.36 8.93
C ILE A 107 2.81 3.99 10.08
N LYS A 108 3.18 4.98 10.92
CA LYS A 108 3.98 4.74 12.11
C LYS A 108 3.29 3.78 13.09
N TYR A 109 1.99 3.97 13.33
CA TYR A 109 1.21 3.09 14.19
C TYR A 109 1.29 1.63 13.70
N LEU A 110 1.10 1.40 12.40
CA LEU A 110 1.19 0.05 11.82
C LEU A 110 2.60 -0.52 11.95
N TYR A 111 3.63 0.29 11.70
CA TYR A 111 5.02 -0.13 11.84
C TYR A 111 5.36 -0.59 13.27
N GLU A 112 4.81 0.09 14.28
CA GLU A 112 5.05 -0.19 15.71
C GLU A 112 4.20 -1.36 16.24
N HIS A 113 3.03 -1.67 15.63
CA HIS A 113 2.08 -2.65 16.14
C HIS A 113 1.99 -3.95 15.32
N VAL A 114 2.74 -4.05 14.21
CA VAL A 114 2.81 -5.27 13.40
C VAL A 114 4.24 -5.75 13.34
N ASP A 115 4.54 -6.80 14.08
CA ASP A 115 5.89 -7.35 14.26
C ASP A 115 6.62 -7.70 12.96
N ALA A 116 5.89 -8.03 11.90
CA ALA A 116 6.45 -8.41 10.61
C ALA A 116 7.33 -7.32 9.98
N PHE A 117 7.04 -6.05 10.23
CA PHE A 117 7.79 -4.91 9.68
C PHE A 117 9.13 -4.73 10.40
N ALA A 118 9.13 -4.71 11.72
CA ALA A 118 10.36 -4.65 12.53
C ALA A 118 11.26 -5.88 12.29
N ALA A 119 10.66 -7.04 12.05
CA ALA A 119 11.37 -8.28 11.72
C ALA A 119 11.90 -8.36 10.29
N GLY A 120 11.61 -7.38 9.42
CA GLY A 120 12.00 -7.37 8.00
C GLY A 120 11.34 -8.47 7.15
N LYS A 121 10.22 -9.04 7.62
CA LYS A 121 9.47 -10.10 6.91
C LYS A 121 8.48 -9.54 5.90
N SER A 122 8.05 -8.32 6.09
CA SER A 122 7.17 -7.58 5.21
C SER A 122 7.54 -6.10 5.22
N ILE A 123 7.11 -5.35 4.21
CA ILE A 123 7.32 -3.90 4.15
C ILE A 123 5.98 -3.17 4.00
N LEU A 124 5.92 -1.96 4.56
CA LEU A 124 4.81 -1.03 4.33
C LEU A 124 4.98 -0.32 3.00
N SER A 125 3.88 -0.20 2.27
CA SER A 125 3.75 0.56 1.04
C SER A 125 2.71 1.67 1.20
N THR A 126 2.93 2.81 0.56
CA THR A 126 1.97 3.91 0.50
C THR A 126 1.39 4.04 -0.90
N HIS A 127 0.11 4.41 -0.98
CA HIS A 127 -0.60 4.74 -2.21
C HIS A 127 -1.56 5.89 -1.91
N CYS A 128 -1.34 7.07 -2.47
CA CYS A 128 -2.11 8.25 -2.12
C CYS A 128 -2.76 8.88 -3.35
N HIS A 129 -4.07 9.17 -3.23
CA HIS A 129 -4.83 9.93 -4.22
C HIS A 129 -4.79 11.42 -3.91
N ASN A 130 -5.06 12.25 -4.92
CA ASN A 130 -4.77 13.68 -4.89
C ASN A 130 -6.01 14.58 -4.76
N ASP A 131 -7.09 14.04 -4.24
CA ASP A 131 -8.39 14.75 -4.17
C ASP A 131 -8.32 16.07 -3.40
N LEU A 132 -7.49 16.13 -2.35
CA LEU A 132 -7.21 17.37 -1.59
C LEU A 132 -5.85 18.00 -1.96
N GLY A 133 -5.19 17.56 -3.02
CA GLY A 133 -3.88 18.07 -3.41
C GLY A 133 -2.75 17.64 -2.48
N MET A 134 -2.92 16.55 -1.71
CA MET A 134 -1.97 16.10 -0.67
C MET A 134 -1.24 14.80 -1.01
N ALA A 135 -1.45 14.22 -2.18
CA ALA A 135 -0.93 12.88 -2.50
C ALA A 135 0.58 12.76 -2.30
N THR A 136 1.37 13.66 -2.87
CA THR A 136 2.83 13.65 -2.74
C THR A 136 3.27 13.91 -1.31
N ALA A 137 2.65 14.88 -0.64
CA ALA A 137 2.95 15.20 0.76
C ALA A 137 2.62 14.01 1.69
N ASN A 138 1.49 13.34 1.49
CA ASN A 138 1.12 12.13 2.23
C ASN A 138 2.09 10.98 1.97
N THR A 139 2.50 10.77 0.72
CA THR A 139 3.46 9.73 0.37
C THR A 139 4.80 9.94 1.08
N VAL A 140 5.35 11.15 1.05
CA VAL A 140 6.58 11.50 1.78
C VAL A 140 6.39 11.30 3.28
N ALA A 141 5.28 11.78 3.85
CA ALA A 141 4.96 11.59 5.26
C ALA A 141 4.86 10.12 5.65
N GLY A 142 4.28 9.28 4.79
CA GLY A 142 4.21 7.83 5.00
C GLY A 142 5.59 7.17 5.00
N VAL A 143 6.51 7.60 4.12
CA VAL A 143 7.90 7.12 4.14
C VAL A 143 8.60 7.52 5.45
N LEU A 144 8.40 8.73 5.92
CA LEU A 144 8.89 9.18 7.23
C LEU A 144 8.25 8.42 8.39
N GLY A 145 7.03 7.92 8.21
CA GLY A 145 6.32 7.05 9.16
C GLY A 145 6.81 5.60 9.19
N GLY A 146 7.64 5.18 8.22
CA GLY A 146 8.22 3.83 8.19
C GLY A 146 7.96 3.03 6.91
N ALA A 147 7.20 3.54 5.94
CA ALA A 147 7.04 2.88 4.65
C ALA A 147 8.36 2.81 3.88
N ARG A 148 8.52 1.74 3.09
CA ARG A 148 9.72 1.51 2.27
C ARG A 148 9.41 1.20 0.80
N GLN A 149 8.13 1.15 0.45
CA GLN A 149 7.64 1.16 -0.92
C GLN A 149 6.66 2.33 -1.08
N VAL A 150 6.66 2.93 -2.25
CA VAL A 150 5.67 3.95 -2.64
C VAL A 150 5.08 3.57 -3.99
N GLU A 151 3.76 3.63 -4.12
CA GLU A 151 3.06 3.48 -5.38
C GLU A 151 2.76 4.86 -5.94
N VAL A 152 3.29 5.10 -7.12
CA VAL A 152 3.26 6.41 -7.78
C VAL A 152 3.02 6.24 -9.27
N THR A 153 2.62 7.29 -9.95
CA THR A 153 2.41 7.27 -11.40
C THR A 153 3.21 8.37 -12.08
N ILE A 154 3.59 8.13 -13.34
CA ILE A 154 4.18 9.16 -14.18
C ILE A 154 3.17 10.31 -14.33
N ASN A 155 3.62 11.54 -14.08
CA ASN A 155 2.80 12.76 -14.10
C ASN A 155 1.62 12.76 -13.10
N GLY A 156 1.60 11.88 -12.10
CA GLY A 156 0.49 11.78 -11.17
C GLY A 156 -0.84 11.34 -11.81
N ILE A 157 -0.80 10.70 -12.97
CA ILE A 157 -2.02 10.26 -13.67
C ILE A 157 -2.74 9.22 -12.83
N GLY A 158 -4.05 9.39 -12.65
CA GLY A 158 -4.87 8.47 -11.88
C GLY A 158 -6.33 8.87 -11.84
N GLU A 159 -7.09 8.19 -11.02
CA GLU A 159 -8.52 8.46 -10.84
C GLU A 159 -8.76 9.87 -10.29
N ARG A 160 -9.86 10.48 -10.69
CA ARG A 160 -10.38 11.77 -10.23
C ARG A 160 -9.36 12.92 -10.36
N ALA A 161 -8.67 13.28 -9.26
CA ALA A 161 -7.65 14.33 -9.24
C ALA A 161 -6.21 13.81 -9.43
N GLY A 162 -6.06 12.50 -9.61
CA GLY A 162 -4.78 11.84 -9.83
C GLY A 162 -4.19 11.15 -8.60
N ASN A 163 -3.00 10.62 -8.78
CA ASN A 163 -2.20 9.92 -7.78
C ASN A 163 -0.96 10.74 -7.42
N THR A 164 -0.15 10.22 -6.53
CA THR A 164 1.20 10.73 -6.28
C THR A 164 2.04 10.68 -7.56
N SER A 165 2.71 11.79 -7.89
CA SER A 165 3.64 11.86 -9.02
C SER A 165 4.99 11.21 -8.69
N LEU A 166 5.45 10.30 -9.55
CA LEU A 166 6.79 9.70 -9.44
C LEU A 166 7.88 10.77 -9.44
N GLU A 167 7.76 11.74 -10.34
CA GLU A 167 8.72 12.79 -10.55
C GLU A 167 8.90 13.65 -9.30
N GLU A 168 7.79 14.03 -8.66
CA GLU A 168 7.80 14.83 -7.44
C GLU A 168 8.49 14.07 -6.30
N VAL A 169 8.10 12.83 -6.04
CA VAL A 169 8.69 12.02 -4.96
C VAL A 169 10.18 11.78 -5.20
N ALA A 170 10.58 11.41 -6.44
CA ALA A 170 11.97 11.17 -6.79
C ALA A 170 12.82 12.44 -6.59
N MET A 171 12.31 13.61 -6.98
CA MET A 171 13.02 14.88 -6.83
C MET A 171 13.04 15.38 -5.40
N ILE A 172 11.99 15.13 -4.60
CA ILE A 172 12.01 15.45 -3.16
C ILE A 172 13.16 14.69 -2.49
N PHE A 173 13.27 13.38 -2.65
CA PHE A 173 14.33 12.60 -2.05
C PHE A 173 15.73 12.99 -2.59
N LYS A 174 15.82 13.36 -3.86
CA LYS A 174 17.06 13.83 -4.47
C LYS A 174 17.53 15.17 -3.92
N THR A 175 16.61 16.11 -3.67
CA THR A 175 16.93 17.47 -3.24
C THR A 175 16.99 17.64 -1.72
N HIS A 176 16.52 16.66 -0.96
CA HIS A 176 16.50 16.65 0.51
C HIS A 176 17.26 15.43 1.06
N PRO A 177 18.60 15.36 0.87
CA PRO A 177 19.40 14.21 1.33
C PRO A 177 19.42 14.06 2.85
N ASP A 178 19.09 15.11 3.59
CA ASP A 178 18.90 15.14 5.05
C ASP A 178 17.76 14.21 5.53
N LEU A 179 16.82 13.85 4.66
CA LEU A 179 15.80 12.85 4.97
C LEU A 179 16.37 11.42 5.12
N GLY A 180 17.60 11.17 4.63
CA GLY A 180 18.24 9.85 4.70
C GLY A 180 17.56 8.79 3.84
N ILE A 181 16.85 9.19 2.78
CA ILE A 181 16.09 8.33 1.88
C ILE A 181 16.63 8.47 0.46
N GLU A 182 16.85 7.35 -0.19
CA GLU A 182 17.37 7.30 -1.56
C GLU A 182 16.47 6.45 -2.44
N THR A 183 16.48 6.72 -3.74
CA THR A 183 15.86 5.91 -4.78
C THR A 183 16.83 5.65 -5.92
N ASN A 184 16.61 4.57 -6.67
CA ASN A 184 17.38 4.25 -7.87
C ASN A 184 16.78 4.86 -9.15
N ILE A 185 15.84 5.80 -9.02
CA ILE A 185 15.23 6.48 -10.16
C ILE A 185 16.29 7.35 -10.85
N ASN A 186 16.46 7.13 -12.15
CA ASN A 186 17.32 7.99 -12.96
C ASN A 186 16.65 9.34 -13.23
N THR A 187 16.90 10.29 -12.35
CA THR A 187 16.26 11.61 -12.39
C THR A 187 16.60 12.41 -13.64
N THR A 188 17.72 12.11 -14.34
CA THR A 188 18.08 12.78 -15.60
C THR A 188 17.17 12.39 -16.76
N LYS A 189 16.35 11.34 -16.61
CA LYS A 189 15.38 10.87 -17.61
C LYS A 189 13.94 11.25 -17.29
N ILE A 190 13.70 11.98 -16.21
CA ILE A 190 12.36 12.46 -15.83
C ILE A 190 11.86 13.50 -16.84
N TYR A 191 12.73 14.33 -17.34
CA TYR A 191 12.46 15.31 -18.38
C TYR A 191 13.40 15.09 -19.57
N PRO A 192 12.88 15.05 -20.81
CA PRO A 192 13.68 14.88 -22.03
C PRO A 192 14.62 16.07 -22.27
#